data_51f30dbbde9670311bc19ffee05ce86f
#
_entry.id   51f30dbbde9670311bc19ffee05ce86f
#
_cell.length_a   1.000
_cell.length_b   1.000
_cell.length_c   1.000
_cell.angle_alpha   90.00
_cell.angle_beta   90.00
_cell.angle_gamma   90.00
#
_symmetry.space_group_name_H-M   'P 1'
#
loop_
_entity.id
_entity.type
_entity.pdbx_description
1 polymer ?
#
loop_
_entity_poly.entity_id
_entity_poly.type
_entity_poly.pdbx_seq_one_letter_code
_entity_poly.pdbx_strand_id
1 'polypeptide(L)'
;GTAVASYQVEGGIYNNDWTIWENKNNSVCVEPCNDACNHYELIDEDINLLKTLGIKAFRFSIEWSRIEPTQGTFNDDEINHYVDKANKLISNDITPIITFHHFTTPEWLYNQGSWLNPKADDYFNNYVARLMQKLPKEIVYFNTINEPGIFAFFGYFSTNKFPPGIANETKFINASENIMSAHKKALKTIKQYNSNAKVG
;
A
#
# COMPACT_ATOMS: atom_id res chain seq x y z
N GLY A 1 -11.99 -13.31 -8.98
CA GLY A 1 -10.76 -12.61 -8.56
C GLY A 1 -10.38 -12.91 -7.13
N THR A 2 -9.15 -12.59 -6.78
CA THR A 2 -8.64 -12.70 -5.40
C THR A 2 -7.80 -11.45 -5.06
N ALA A 3 -7.46 -11.26 -3.79
CA ALA A 3 -6.76 -10.07 -3.31
C ALA A 3 -5.76 -10.41 -2.20
N VAL A 4 -4.64 -9.69 -2.18
CA VAL A 4 -3.62 -9.75 -1.14
C VAL A 4 -3.14 -8.33 -0.80
N ALA A 5 -2.49 -8.17 0.36
CA ALA A 5 -1.81 -6.95 0.75
C ALA A 5 -0.31 -7.22 0.95
N SER A 6 0.54 -6.30 0.51
CA SER A 6 2.00 -6.44 0.52
C SER A 6 2.54 -6.91 1.87
N TYR A 7 2.27 -6.17 2.93
CA TYR A 7 2.77 -6.51 4.27
C TYR A 7 2.32 -7.87 4.77
N GLN A 8 1.10 -8.30 4.40
CA GLN A 8 0.52 -9.56 4.87
C GLN A 8 1.10 -10.80 4.19
N VAL A 9 1.68 -10.68 2.98
CA VAL A 9 2.08 -11.84 2.19
C VAL A 9 3.50 -11.81 1.65
N GLU A 10 4.09 -10.62 1.45
CA GLU A 10 5.37 -10.52 0.73
C GLU A 10 6.57 -10.98 1.54
N GLY A 11 6.61 -10.69 2.83
CA GLY A 11 7.77 -10.93 3.69
C GLY A 11 8.89 -9.92 3.49
N GLY A 12 9.85 -9.89 4.41
CA GLY A 12 11.05 -9.08 4.29
C GLY A 12 10.85 -7.55 4.32
N ILE A 13 9.77 -7.07 4.94
CA ILE A 13 9.45 -5.64 5.04
C ILE A 13 9.66 -5.18 6.48
N TYR A 14 10.62 -4.25 6.72
CA TYR A 14 11.05 -3.90 8.07
C TYR A 14 11.04 -2.40 8.39
N ASN A 15 10.71 -1.54 7.42
CA ASN A 15 10.82 -0.07 7.52
C ASN A 15 9.48 0.64 7.45
N ASN A 16 8.48 0.12 8.17
CA ASN A 16 7.14 0.71 8.25
C ASN A 16 6.58 0.71 9.68
N ASP A 17 5.44 1.36 9.85
CA ASP A 17 4.76 1.52 11.12
C ASP A 17 4.26 0.19 11.73
N TRP A 18 3.88 -0.80 10.93
CA TRP A 18 3.46 -2.11 11.42
C TRP A 18 4.63 -2.90 12.00
N THR A 19 5.80 -2.87 11.35
CA THR A 19 7.01 -3.49 11.91
C THR A 19 7.36 -2.91 13.29
N ILE A 20 7.26 -1.57 13.42
CA ILE A 20 7.45 -0.92 14.72
C ILE A 20 6.38 -1.37 15.71
N TRP A 21 5.12 -1.48 15.25
CA TRP A 21 3.97 -1.82 16.08
C TRP A 21 4.04 -3.24 16.64
N GLU A 22 4.34 -4.22 15.81
CA GLU A 22 4.40 -5.62 16.23
C GLU A 22 5.61 -5.95 17.11
N ASN A 23 6.69 -5.18 17.01
CA ASN A 23 7.89 -5.32 17.83
C ASN A 23 7.88 -4.49 19.12
N LYS A 24 6.79 -3.78 19.42
CA LYS A 24 6.66 -3.05 20.70
C LYS A 24 6.56 -4.01 21.88
N ASN A 25 7.07 -3.57 23.04
CA ASN A 25 6.78 -4.22 24.30
C ASN A 25 5.25 -4.21 24.55
N ASN A 26 4.68 -5.37 24.86
CA ASN A 26 3.24 -5.58 25.01
C ASN A 26 2.45 -5.32 23.70
N SER A 27 3.02 -5.65 22.57
CA SER A 27 2.29 -5.66 21.30
C SER A 27 1.04 -6.55 21.40
N VAL A 28 -0.03 -6.15 20.72
CA VAL A 28 -1.22 -7.00 20.57
C VAL A 28 -1.04 -8.05 19.47
N CYS A 29 0.02 -7.96 18.69
CA CYS A 29 0.37 -8.95 17.67
C CYS A 29 0.93 -10.21 18.37
N VAL A 30 0.44 -11.37 17.96
CA VAL A 30 0.87 -12.65 18.55
C VAL A 30 2.30 -12.98 18.12
N GLU A 31 2.64 -12.64 16.87
CA GLU A 31 3.94 -12.82 16.25
C GLU A 31 4.20 -11.75 15.19
N PRO A 32 5.45 -11.40 14.89
CA PRO A 32 5.79 -10.49 13.82
C PRO A 32 5.56 -11.14 12.43
N CYS A 33 5.32 -10.30 11.42
CA CYS A 33 5.04 -10.75 10.06
C CYS A 33 6.22 -11.47 9.39
N ASN A 34 7.46 -11.04 9.66
CA ASN A 34 8.71 -11.63 9.14
C ASN A 34 8.65 -11.93 7.63
N ASP A 35 8.81 -13.22 7.27
CA ASP A 35 8.81 -13.67 5.88
C ASP A 35 7.39 -13.88 5.33
N ALA A 36 6.36 -13.79 6.16
CA ALA A 36 4.96 -14.01 5.78
C ALA A 36 4.77 -15.26 4.92
N CYS A 37 4.19 -15.11 3.71
CA CYS A 37 4.07 -16.18 2.71
C CYS A 37 5.21 -16.15 1.68
N ASN A 38 6.20 -15.26 1.85
CA ASN A 38 7.30 -15.04 0.91
C ASN A 38 6.87 -14.76 -0.54
N HIS A 39 5.71 -14.12 -0.69
CA HIS A 39 5.10 -13.83 -1.99
C HIS A 39 5.99 -12.96 -2.88
N TYR A 40 6.86 -12.13 -2.27
CA TYR A 40 7.79 -11.28 -3.02
C TYR A 40 8.72 -12.13 -3.91
N GLU A 41 9.27 -13.20 -3.37
CA GLU A 41 10.18 -14.10 -4.08
C GLU A 41 9.43 -15.15 -4.92
N LEU A 42 8.26 -15.59 -4.44
CA LEU A 42 7.49 -16.69 -5.03
C LEU A 42 6.44 -16.23 -6.06
N ILE A 43 6.59 -15.01 -6.60
CA ILE A 43 5.58 -14.42 -7.49
C ILE A 43 5.25 -15.29 -8.72
N ASP A 44 6.23 -15.97 -9.31
CA ASP A 44 6.02 -16.81 -10.49
C ASP A 44 5.23 -18.08 -10.14
N GLU A 45 5.47 -18.65 -8.96
CA GLU A 45 4.73 -19.80 -8.44
C GLU A 45 3.27 -19.39 -8.15
N ASP A 46 3.08 -18.24 -7.50
CA ASP A 46 1.75 -17.74 -7.17
C ASP A 46 0.93 -17.39 -8.43
N ILE A 47 1.55 -16.81 -9.47
CA ILE A 47 0.87 -16.58 -10.75
C ILE A 47 0.45 -17.93 -11.39
N ASN A 48 1.27 -18.96 -11.31
CA ASN A 48 0.91 -20.29 -11.79
C ASN A 48 -0.27 -20.90 -11.00
N LEU A 49 -0.32 -20.67 -9.68
CA LEU A 49 -1.48 -21.08 -8.86
C LEU A 49 -2.73 -20.31 -9.26
N LEU A 50 -2.66 -18.99 -9.47
CA LEU A 50 -3.78 -18.17 -9.94
C LEU A 50 -4.34 -18.69 -11.27
N LYS A 51 -3.47 -19.08 -12.21
CA LYS A 51 -3.86 -19.70 -13.50
C LYS A 51 -4.57 -21.04 -13.29
N THR A 52 -4.00 -21.92 -12.48
CA THR A 52 -4.55 -23.24 -12.17
C THR A 52 -5.94 -23.12 -11.55
N LEU A 53 -6.16 -22.12 -10.71
CA LEU A 53 -7.44 -21.83 -10.07
C LEU A 53 -8.43 -21.08 -10.99
N GLY A 54 -8.02 -20.73 -12.22
CA GLY A 54 -8.87 -20.01 -13.17
C GLY A 54 -9.16 -18.56 -12.76
N ILE A 55 -8.30 -17.94 -11.94
CA ILE A 55 -8.47 -16.57 -11.47
C ILE A 55 -8.21 -15.61 -12.63
N LYS A 56 -9.14 -14.65 -12.87
CA LYS A 56 -9.09 -13.69 -13.96
C LYS A 56 -8.78 -12.25 -13.51
N ALA A 57 -8.74 -11.98 -12.23
CA ALA A 57 -8.35 -10.68 -11.68
C ALA A 57 -7.63 -10.87 -10.34
N PHE A 58 -6.53 -10.17 -10.16
CA PHE A 58 -5.73 -10.20 -8.95
C PHE A 58 -5.48 -8.79 -8.45
N ARG A 59 -5.97 -8.51 -7.23
CA ARG A 59 -5.70 -7.26 -6.52
C ARG A 59 -4.50 -7.45 -5.61
N PHE A 60 -3.55 -6.55 -5.70
CA PHE A 60 -2.39 -6.53 -4.80
C PHE A 60 -2.04 -5.09 -4.42
N SER A 61 -1.41 -4.89 -3.30
CA SER A 61 -0.85 -3.58 -2.94
C SER A 61 0.62 -3.48 -3.31
N ILE A 62 1.06 -2.25 -3.56
CA ILE A 62 2.48 -1.89 -3.67
C ILE A 62 2.91 -1.36 -2.31
N GLU A 63 4.00 -1.88 -1.77
CA GLU A 63 4.50 -1.48 -0.47
C GLU A 63 5.25 -0.13 -0.56
N TRP A 64 4.64 0.92 -0.02
CA TRP A 64 5.20 2.27 -0.07
C TRP A 64 6.59 2.34 0.56
N SER A 65 6.81 1.63 1.67
CA SER A 65 8.10 1.63 2.37
C SER A 65 9.24 0.99 1.57
N ARG A 66 8.94 0.05 0.65
CA ARG A 66 9.92 -0.46 -0.32
C ARG A 66 10.25 0.57 -1.38
N ILE A 67 9.22 1.21 -1.93
CA ILE A 67 9.35 2.18 -3.03
C ILE A 67 10.07 3.44 -2.59
N GLU A 68 9.79 3.94 -1.39
CA GLU A 68 10.36 5.15 -0.80
C GLU A 68 10.88 4.86 0.61
N PRO A 69 12.02 4.15 0.73
CA PRO A 69 12.58 3.75 2.01
C PRO A 69 13.03 4.95 2.88
N THR A 70 13.34 6.07 2.24
CA THR A 70 13.66 7.35 2.87
C THR A 70 12.92 8.44 2.12
N GLN A 71 12.42 9.44 2.83
CA GLN A 71 11.64 10.53 2.24
C GLN A 71 12.33 11.15 1.01
N GLY A 72 11.63 11.15 -0.11
CA GLY A 72 12.09 11.69 -1.39
C GLY A 72 13.10 10.82 -2.14
N THR A 73 13.51 9.68 -1.58
CA THR A 73 14.44 8.74 -2.23
C THR A 73 13.67 7.49 -2.69
N PHE A 74 13.48 7.38 -4.00
CA PHE A 74 12.75 6.27 -4.61
C PHE A 74 13.70 5.17 -5.06
N ASN A 75 13.33 3.92 -4.79
CA ASN A 75 14.05 2.72 -5.20
C ASN A 75 13.49 2.22 -6.54
N ASP A 76 14.24 2.46 -7.62
CA ASP A 76 13.82 2.05 -8.97
C ASP A 76 13.81 0.53 -9.16
N ASP A 77 14.61 -0.23 -8.44
CA ASP A 77 14.60 -1.70 -8.50
C ASP A 77 13.31 -2.26 -7.92
N GLU A 78 12.85 -1.72 -6.80
CA GLU A 78 11.57 -2.08 -6.21
C GLU A 78 10.39 -1.66 -7.10
N ILE A 79 10.46 -0.49 -7.73
CA ILE A 79 9.44 -0.09 -8.71
C ILE A 79 9.40 -1.09 -9.87
N ASN A 80 10.55 -1.47 -10.42
CA ASN A 80 10.64 -2.43 -11.51
C ASN A 80 10.10 -3.80 -11.12
N HIS A 81 10.34 -4.28 -9.89
CA HIS A 81 9.77 -5.52 -9.38
C HIS A 81 8.22 -5.53 -9.47
N TYR A 82 7.54 -4.47 -9.01
CA TYR A 82 6.08 -4.38 -9.12
C TYR A 82 5.58 -4.17 -10.55
N VAL A 83 6.33 -3.50 -11.40
CA VAL A 83 6.06 -3.38 -12.83
C VAL A 83 6.14 -4.74 -13.51
N ASP A 84 7.17 -5.53 -13.22
CA ASP A 84 7.33 -6.89 -13.74
C ASP A 84 6.22 -7.82 -13.26
N LYS A 85 5.84 -7.74 -11.98
CA LYS A 85 4.68 -8.45 -11.42
C LYS A 85 3.41 -8.14 -12.22
N ALA A 86 3.15 -6.86 -12.48
CA ALA A 86 1.99 -6.43 -13.25
C ALA A 86 2.03 -6.95 -14.70
N ASN A 87 3.19 -6.87 -15.37
CA ASN A 87 3.39 -7.40 -16.72
C ASN A 87 3.18 -8.91 -16.78
N LYS A 88 3.69 -9.66 -15.80
CA LYS A 88 3.49 -11.10 -15.69
C LYS A 88 2.00 -11.46 -15.55
N LEU A 89 1.24 -10.71 -14.76
CA LEU A 89 -0.21 -10.92 -14.65
C LEU A 89 -0.91 -10.66 -15.99
N ILE A 90 -0.63 -9.54 -16.64
CA ILE A 90 -1.21 -9.17 -17.94
C ILE A 90 -0.91 -10.25 -18.99
N SER A 91 0.35 -10.71 -19.09
CA SER A 91 0.76 -11.74 -20.06
C SER A 91 0.13 -13.12 -19.82
N ASN A 92 -0.47 -13.32 -18.64
CA ASN A 92 -1.20 -14.55 -18.26
C ASN A 92 -2.73 -14.35 -18.24
N ASP A 93 -3.26 -13.31 -18.90
CA ASP A 93 -4.69 -12.99 -18.96
C ASP A 93 -5.34 -12.78 -17.57
N ILE A 94 -4.57 -12.30 -16.61
CA ILE A 94 -5.03 -11.93 -15.27
C ILE A 94 -5.02 -10.41 -15.15
N THR A 95 -6.18 -9.83 -14.95
CA THR A 95 -6.33 -8.36 -14.78
C THR A 95 -5.72 -7.90 -13.46
N PRO A 96 -4.67 -7.06 -13.46
CA PRO A 96 -4.14 -6.50 -12.24
C PRO A 96 -5.05 -5.38 -11.72
N ILE A 97 -5.25 -5.35 -10.40
CA ILE A 97 -5.91 -4.27 -9.67
C ILE A 97 -4.92 -3.78 -8.62
N ILE A 98 -4.42 -2.56 -8.76
CA ILE A 98 -3.37 -2.03 -7.89
C ILE A 98 -3.96 -1.23 -6.74
N THR A 99 -3.50 -1.51 -5.52
CA THR A 99 -3.75 -0.71 -4.32
C THR A 99 -2.47 0.01 -3.92
N PHE A 100 -2.49 1.34 -3.78
CA PHE A 100 -1.30 2.11 -3.44
C PHE A 100 -1.00 2.15 -1.93
N HIS A 101 -2.03 2.14 -1.09
CA HIS A 101 -1.86 2.07 0.37
C HIS A 101 -2.77 1.00 0.96
N HIS A 102 -2.17 0.06 1.69
CA HIS A 102 -2.91 -0.99 2.38
C HIS A 102 -2.40 -1.14 3.82
N PHE A 103 -2.77 -0.15 4.64
CA PHE A 103 -2.55 -0.03 6.09
C PHE A 103 -1.11 0.30 6.53
N THR A 104 -0.11 0.06 5.71
CA THR A 104 1.29 0.30 6.06
C THR A 104 1.74 1.71 5.66
N THR A 105 2.41 2.40 6.56
CA THR A 105 2.98 3.73 6.36
C THR A 105 4.50 3.65 6.54
N PRO A 106 5.32 4.20 5.61
CA PRO A 106 6.77 4.19 5.76
C PRO A 106 7.22 4.76 7.10
N GLU A 107 8.26 4.15 7.68
CA GLU A 107 8.80 4.54 8.98
C GLU A 107 9.17 6.03 9.05
N TRP A 108 9.74 6.58 7.97
CA TRP A 108 10.08 8.01 7.93
C TRP A 108 8.86 8.92 8.07
N LEU A 109 7.70 8.56 7.48
CA LEU A 109 6.46 9.33 7.63
C LEU A 109 5.82 9.07 8.99
N TYR A 110 5.85 7.82 9.48
CA TYR A 110 5.40 7.48 10.83
C TYR A 110 6.11 8.33 11.89
N ASN A 111 7.43 8.46 11.80
CA ASN A 111 8.25 9.27 12.69
C ASN A 111 7.98 10.78 12.59
N GLN A 112 7.35 11.23 11.50
CA GLN A 112 6.92 12.62 11.30
C GLN A 112 5.43 12.86 11.65
N GLY A 113 4.79 11.93 12.36
CA GLY A 113 3.40 12.04 12.78
C GLY A 113 2.39 11.31 11.89
N SER A 114 2.87 10.46 10.96
CA SER A 114 2.02 9.64 10.07
C SER A 114 1.00 10.51 9.32
N TRP A 115 -0.24 10.09 9.25
CA TRP A 115 -1.32 10.82 8.57
C TRP A 115 -1.82 12.06 9.29
N LEU A 116 -1.24 12.41 10.45
CA LEU A 116 -1.42 13.73 11.08
C LEU A 116 -0.44 14.79 10.53
N ASN A 117 0.58 14.37 9.80
CA ASN A 117 1.47 15.30 9.13
C ASN A 117 0.71 16.08 8.05
N PRO A 118 0.72 17.42 8.07
CA PRO A 118 -0.03 18.24 7.10
C PRO A 118 0.45 18.11 5.65
N LYS A 119 1.57 17.41 5.41
CA LYS A 119 2.10 17.11 4.08
C LYS A 119 1.94 15.64 3.68
N ALA A 120 1.28 14.83 4.49
CA ALA A 120 1.12 13.40 4.22
C ALA A 120 0.44 13.13 2.86
N ASP A 121 -0.52 13.96 2.50
CA ASP A 121 -1.25 13.88 1.23
C ASP A 121 -0.36 14.23 0.03
N ASP A 122 0.57 15.18 0.17
CA ASP A 122 1.55 15.52 -0.88
C ASP A 122 2.59 14.40 -1.03
N TYR A 123 3.08 13.85 0.07
CA TYR A 123 4.02 12.73 0.03
C TYR A 123 3.39 11.50 -0.64
N PHE A 124 2.17 11.14 -0.24
CA PHE A 124 1.44 10.06 -0.88
C PHE A 124 1.22 10.30 -2.38
N ASN A 125 0.84 11.51 -2.76
CA ASN A 125 0.66 11.86 -4.16
C ASN A 125 1.95 11.77 -4.98
N ASN A 126 3.09 12.16 -4.41
CA ASN A 126 4.40 12.03 -5.05
C ASN A 126 4.78 10.55 -5.29
N TYR A 127 4.54 9.69 -4.29
CA TYR A 127 4.71 8.25 -4.41
C TYR A 127 3.84 7.67 -5.53
N VAL A 128 2.54 8.00 -5.55
CA VAL A 128 1.62 7.56 -6.62
C VAL A 128 2.10 8.07 -7.98
N ALA A 129 2.48 9.34 -8.09
CA ALA A 129 2.97 9.91 -9.35
C ALA A 129 4.22 9.19 -9.86
N ARG A 130 5.15 8.82 -8.97
CA ARG A 130 6.37 8.08 -9.33
C ARG A 130 6.04 6.70 -9.90
N LEU A 131 5.12 5.97 -9.29
CA LEU A 131 4.65 4.68 -9.80
C LEU A 131 3.91 4.80 -11.13
N MET A 132 3.01 5.76 -11.27
CA MET A 132 2.24 5.97 -12.50
C MET A 132 3.11 6.29 -13.73
N GLN A 133 4.32 6.80 -13.54
CA GLN A 133 5.30 7.00 -14.63
C GLN A 133 5.85 5.69 -15.20
N LYS A 134 5.81 4.60 -14.42
CA LYS A 134 6.44 3.32 -14.74
C LYS A 134 5.45 2.18 -14.97
N LEU A 135 4.28 2.24 -14.33
CA LEU A 135 3.28 1.20 -14.46
C LEU A 135 2.73 1.09 -15.89
N PRO A 136 2.47 -0.15 -16.38
CA PRO A 136 1.85 -0.39 -17.69
C PRO A 136 0.53 0.37 -17.85
N LYS A 137 0.33 1.00 -19.02
CA LYS A 137 -0.89 1.77 -19.31
C LYS A 137 -2.13 0.90 -19.50
N GLU A 138 -1.93 -0.39 -19.72
CA GLU A 138 -2.97 -1.41 -19.79
C GLU A 138 -3.69 -1.61 -18.46
N ILE A 139 -3.06 -1.24 -17.35
CA ILE A 139 -3.69 -1.28 -16.03
C ILE A 139 -4.69 -0.15 -15.92
N VAL A 140 -5.95 -0.52 -15.71
CA VAL A 140 -7.05 0.45 -15.61
C VAL A 140 -7.73 0.48 -14.24
N TYR A 141 -7.43 -0.47 -13.35
CA TYR A 141 -8.09 -0.57 -12.04
C TYR A 141 -7.11 -0.23 -10.92
N PHE A 142 -7.47 0.79 -10.14
CA PHE A 142 -6.65 1.29 -9.04
C PHE A 142 -7.50 1.56 -7.81
N ASN A 143 -6.98 1.18 -6.64
CA ASN A 143 -7.42 1.67 -5.34
C ASN A 143 -6.34 2.58 -4.77
N THR A 144 -6.71 3.76 -4.34
CA THR A 144 -5.75 4.68 -3.73
C THR A 144 -5.39 4.21 -2.33
N ILE A 145 -6.38 4.04 -1.46
CA ILE A 145 -6.21 3.65 -0.07
C ILE A 145 -7.25 2.58 0.27
N ASN A 146 -6.78 1.45 0.79
CA ASN A 146 -7.68 0.38 1.25
C ASN A 146 -8.39 0.78 2.54
N GLU A 147 -9.71 0.67 2.56
CA GLU A 147 -10.56 0.86 3.75
C GLU A 147 -10.18 2.11 4.56
N PRO A 148 -10.16 3.31 3.97
CA PRO A 148 -9.65 4.51 4.63
C PRO A 148 -10.35 4.82 5.95
N GLY A 149 -11.65 4.52 6.08
CA GLY A 149 -12.41 4.70 7.30
C GLY A 149 -11.99 3.73 8.42
N ILE A 150 -11.73 2.46 8.07
CA ILE A 150 -11.26 1.43 9.01
C ILE A 150 -9.84 1.77 9.48
N PHE A 151 -8.96 2.13 8.54
CA PHE A 151 -7.60 2.53 8.85
C PHE A 151 -7.56 3.75 9.79
N ALA A 152 -8.31 4.80 9.48
CA ALA A 152 -8.39 5.98 10.34
C ALA A 152 -8.98 5.67 11.71
N PHE A 153 -10.07 4.88 11.76
CA PHE A 153 -10.74 4.53 13.00
C PHE A 153 -9.83 3.73 13.95
N PHE A 154 -9.22 2.66 13.46
CA PHE A 154 -8.37 1.82 14.30
C PHE A 154 -7.02 2.43 14.63
N GLY A 155 -6.48 3.29 13.77
CA GLY A 155 -5.22 3.97 14.02
C GLY A 155 -5.33 5.18 14.95
N TYR A 156 -6.44 5.92 14.89
CA TYR A 156 -6.50 7.24 15.53
C TYR A 156 -7.65 7.39 16.56
N PHE A 157 -8.75 6.65 16.43
CA PHE A 157 -9.87 6.71 17.37
C PHE A 157 -9.86 5.56 18.38
N SER A 158 -9.66 4.32 17.92
CA SER A 158 -9.63 3.14 18.79
C SER A 158 -8.25 2.96 19.43
N THR A 159 -8.23 2.29 20.58
CA THR A 159 -6.98 1.94 21.28
C THR A 159 -6.39 0.63 20.73
N ASN A 160 -5.08 0.59 20.56
CA ASN A 160 -4.30 -0.64 20.44
C ASN A 160 -4.77 -1.63 19.36
N LYS A 161 -5.28 -1.14 18.23
CA LYS A 161 -5.70 -1.99 17.10
C LYS A 161 -4.73 -1.91 15.93
N PHE A 162 -4.49 -0.68 15.46
CA PHE A 162 -3.57 -0.38 14.35
C PHE A 162 -2.56 0.69 14.80
N PRO A 163 -1.36 0.75 14.20
CA PRO A 163 -0.52 1.92 14.34
C PRO A 163 -1.26 3.19 13.81
N PRO A 164 -1.03 4.37 14.42
CA PRO A 164 -0.20 4.66 15.57
C PRO A 164 -0.87 4.43 16.95
N GLY A 165 -2.15 4.04 16.99
CA GLY A 165 -2.88 3.70 18.22
C GLY A 165 -3.13 4.89 19.16
N ILE A 166 -3.55 6.03 18.60
CA ILE A 166 -3.57 7.33 19.32
C ILE A 166 -4.79 7.50 20.23
N ALA A 167 -5.96 6.92 19.89
CA ALA A 167 -7.20 7.00 20.65
C ALA A 167 -7.64 8.45 21.00
N ASN A 168 -7.80 9.29 19.96
CA ASN A 168 -8.19 10.70 20.13
C ASN A 168 -9.10 11.14 18.98
N GLU A 169 -10.31 11.64 19.31
CA GLU A 169 -11.31 12.02 18.33
C GLU A 169 -10.83 13.14 17.38
N THR A 170 -10.23 14.20 17.90
CA THR A 170 -9.74 15.30 17.06
C THR A 170 -8.66 14.82 16.09
N LYS A 171 -7.74 13.96 16.54
CA LYS A 171 -6.72 13.39 15.70
C LYS A 171 -7.28 12.42 14.66
N PHE A 172 -8.33 11.68 15.00
CA PHE A 172 -9.05 10.84 14.04
C PHE A 172 -9.67 11.68 12.92
N ILE A 173 -10.32 12.81 13.26
CA ILE A 173 -10.89 13.73 12.26
C ILE A 173 -9.77 14.27 11.36
N ASN A 174 -8.71 14.81 11.94
CA ASN A 174 -7.58 15.38 11.18
C ASN A 174 -6.90 14.34 10.27
N ALA A 175 -6.66 13.13 10.75
CA ALA A 175 -6.10 12.05 9.94
C ALA A 175 -7.06 11.66 8.79
N SER A 176 -8.35 11.56 9.06
CA SER A 176 -9.36 11.26 8.05
C SER A 176 -9.41 12.32 6.94
N GLU A 177 -9.30 13.61 7.30
CA GLU A 177 -9.23 14.70 6.32
C GLU A 177 -7.98 14.61 5.43
N ASN A 178 -6.81 14.35 6.02
CA ASN A 178 -5.56 14.17 5.28
C ASN A 178 -5.61 12.93 4.36
N ILE A 179 -6.16 11.81 4.81
CA ILE A 179 -6.37 10.59 4.02
C ILE A 179 -7.31 10.88 2.83
N MET A 180 -8.40 11.60 3.04
CA MET A 180 -9.32 11.98 1.97
C MET A 180 -8.71 12.99 1.00
N SER A 181 -7.87 13.90 1.48
CA SER A 181 -7.08 14.80 0.63
C SER A 181 -6.10 14.03 -0.24
N ALA A 182 -5.38 13.06 0.34
CA ALA A 182 -4.47 12.17 -0.36
C ALA A 182 -5.17 11.37 -1.48
N HIS A 183 -6.34 10.79 -1.17
CA HIS A 183 -7.17 10.13 -2.19
C HIS A 183 -7.50 11.06 -3.36
N LYS A 184 -7.98 12.27 -3.08
CA LYS A 184 -8.37 13.24 -4.12
C LYS A 184 -7.18 13.66 -5.00
N LYS A 185 -5.99 13.89 -4.40
CA LYS A 185 -4.76 14.22 -5.13
C LYS A 185 -4.33 13.05 -6.00
N ALA A 186 -4.25 11.85 -5.43
CA ALA A 186 -3.86 10.64 -6.13
C ALA A 186 -4.81 10.29 -7.29
N LEU A 187 -6.13 10.39 -7.08
CA LEU A 187 -7.13 10.20 -8.14
C LEU A 187 -6.86 11.13 -9.32
N LYS A 188 -6.63 12.44 -9.06
CA LYS A 188 -6.31 13.40 -10.11
C LYS A 188 -5.03 13.02 -10.86
N THR A 189 -3.99 12.66 -10.13
CA THR A 189 -2.71 12.24 -10.69
C THR A 189 -2.87 10.98 -11.55
N ILE A 190 -3.52 9.94 -11.05
CA ILE A 190 -3.77 8.70 -11.82
C ILE A 190 -4.50 9.01 -13.13
N LYS A 191 -5.54 9.85 -13.08
CA LYS A 191 -6.30 10.26 -14.27
C LYS A 191 -5.47 11.07 -15.28
N GLN A 192 -4.48 11.83 -14.83
CA GLN A 192 -3.55 12.54 -15.71
C GLN A 192 -2.63 11.59 -16.47
N TYR A 193 -2.16 10.53 -15.84
CA TYR A 193 -1.31 9.51 -16.48
C TYR A 193 -2.10 8.50 -17.31
N ASN A 194 -3.30 8.14 -16.86
CA ASN A 194 -4.18 7.21 -17.54
C ASN A 194 -5.65 7.67 -17.42
N SER A 195 -6.15 8.35 -18.46
CA SER A 195 -7.52 8.86 -18.49
C SER A 195 -8.60 7.77 -18.40
N ASN A 196 -8.28 6.54 -18.81
CA ASN A 196 -9.19 5.39 -18.76
C ASN A 196 -9.21 4.71 -17.37
N ALA A 197 -8.32 5.10 -16.46
CA ALA A 197 -8.25 4.49 -15.13
C ALA A 197 -9.60 4.57 -14.41
N LYS A 198 -9.96 3.48 -13.76
CA LYS A 198 -11.07 3.38 -12.81
C LYS A 198 -10.45 3.35 -11.42
N VAL A 199 -10.79 4.34 -10.61
CA VAL A 199 -10.12 4.61 -9.33
C VAL A 199 -11.14 4.57 -8.21
N GLY A 200 -10.87 3.73 -7.21
CA GLY A 200 -11.62 3.62 -5.96
C GLY A 200 -10.77 4.01 -4.75
#